data_12f3f61e12bf1432af675ab072525245
#
_entry.id   12f3f61e12bf1432af675ab072525245
#
_cell.length_a   1.000
_cell.length_b   1.000
_cell.length_c   1.000
_cell.angle_alpha   90.00
_cell.angle_beta   90.00
_cell.angle_gamma   90.00
#
_symmetry.space_group_name_H-M   'P 1'
#
loop_
_entity.id
_entity.type
_entity.pdbx_description
1 polymer ?
#
loop_
_entity_poly.entity_id
_entity_poly.type
_entity_poly.pdbx_seq_one_letter_code
_entity_poly.pdbx_strand_id
1 'polypeptide(L)'
;MNRTLAALIATLIFASTASAETLRMAVTTSFYNSGLSEILLPEIKADLDLDVELIVVGTGQALRLGEAGDVDAILVHARAAEEAFLAAGFGTARREIMYNDFVFIGPANDPAQIAGAANAVEAMQRIAQIEAPFVSRGDDSGTNKKELALWNAAGAAPDGNWYRAAGAGMGATLNVASGMNAYVFADRASWLNFGNKGDLTLLYAGDPSLFNQYAYIPVNPARWPHVRIDLADALENWLTSKKAEGLINGYTINGEHLFTFNAQTAE
;
A
#
# COMPACT_ATOMS: atom_id res chain seq x y z
N MET A 1 21.92 52.57 60.29
CA MET A 1 21.51 51.15 60.18
C MET A 1 20.74 50.99 58.90
N ASN A 2 21.45 50.73 57.80
CA ASN A 2 20.83 50.53 56.47
C ASN A 2 20.66 49.05 56.22
N ARG A 3 19.41 48.59 56.05
CA ARG A 3 19.06 47.26 55.63
C ARG A 3 18.78 47.29 54.10
N THR A 4 19.72 46.84 53.32
CA THR A 4 19.56 46.54 51.88
C THR A 4 18.81 45.24 51.73
N LEU A 5 17.62 45.30 51.11
CA LEU A 5 16.78 44.16 50.77
C LEU A 5 17.22 43.72 49.40
N ALA A 6 17.86 42.57 49.31
CA ALA A 6 18.18 41.91 48.02
C ALA A 6 16.96 41.14 47.53
N ALA A 7 16.36 41.58 46.44
CA ALA A 7 15.27 40.87 45.78
C ALA A 7 15.87 39.80 44.83
N LEU A 8 15.65 38.54 45.18
CA LEU A 8 16.02 37.39 44.34
C LEU A 8 14.92 37.15 43.28
N ILE A 9 15.19 37.53 42.03
CA ILE A 9 14.30 37.25 40.91
C ILE A 9 14.56 35.83 40.48
N ALA A 10 13.66 34.91 40.81
CA ALA A 10 13.68 33.53 40.30
C ALA A 10 13.05 33.53 38.90
N THR A 11 13.87 33.38 37.86
CA THR A 11 13.41 33.20 36.49
C THR A 11 12.92 31.78 36.36
N LEU A 12 11.61 31.55 36.34
CA LEU A 12 11.01 30.28 35.95
C LEU A 12 11.20 30.09 34.42
N ILE A 13 12.10 29.20 34.05
CA ILE A 13 12.19 28.69 32.68
C ILE A 13 11.05 27.69 32.52
N PHE A 14 9.97 28.08 31.86
CA PHE A 14 8.97 27.15 31.37
C PHE A 14 9.60 26.39 30.19
N ALA A 15 10.08 25.19 30.43
CA ALA A 15 10.35 24.23 29.36
C ALA A 15 9.01 23.84 28.75
N SER A 16 8.64 24.46 27.62
CA SER A 16 7.56 23.97 26.79
C SER A 16 7.98 22.56 26.32
N THR A 17 7.34 21.55 26.83
CA THR A 17 7.39 20.23 26.19
C THR A 17 6.69 20.39 24.85
N ALA A 18 7.45 20.56 23.76
CA ALA A 18 6.91 20.44 22.42
C ALA A 18 6.31 19.04 22.31
N SER A 19 4.99 18.94 22.24
CA SER A 19 4.34 17.69 21.84
C SER A 19 4.70 17.46 20.39
N ALA A 20 5.11 16.24 20.05
CA ALA A 20 5.32 15.88 18.65
C ALA A 20 4.05 16.20 17.85
N GLU A 21 4.24 16.75 16.66
CA GLU A 21 3.14 17.04 15.77
C GLU A 21 2.59 15.75 15.18
N THR A 22 1.28 15.68 14.96
CA THR A 22 0.60 14.49 14.46
C THR A 22 0.07 14.75 13.07
N LEU A 23 0.35 13.83 12.13
CA LEU A 23 -0.20 13.79 10.79
C LEU A 23 -1.06 12.55 10.63
N ARG A 24 -2.28 12.70 10.12
CA ARG A 24 -3.18 11.58 9.82
C ARG A 24 -3.04 11.15 8.36
N MET A 25 -2.66 9.91 8.13
CA MET A 25 -2.46 9.37 6.78
C MET A 25 -3.33 8.13 6.55
N ALA A 26 -4.22 8.19 5.56
CA ALA A 26 -4.97 7.01 5.15
C ALA A 26 -4.10 6.13 4.24
N VAL A 27 -3.99 4.86 4.60
CA VAL A 27 -3.17 3.87 3.88
C VAL A 27 -3.95 2.61 3.57
N THR A 28 -3.48 1.85 2.56
CA THR A 28 -4.11 0.58 2.23
C THR A 28 -3.77 -0.52 3.24
N THR A 29 -4.69 -1.49 3.38
CA THR A 29 -4.47 -2.68 4.20
C THR A 29 -3.26 -3.49 3.72
N SER A 30 -2.98 -3.51 2.41
CA SER A 30 -1.80 -4.18 1.86
C SER A 30 -0.48 -3.51 2.28
N PHE A 31 -0.43 -2.17 2.33
CA PHE A 31 0.73 -1.45 2.86
C PHE A 31 0.95 -1.76 4.34
N TYR A 32 -0.08 -1.65 5.16
CA TYR A 32 0.02 -1.95 6.59
C TYR A 32 0.44 -3.39 6.85
N ASN A 33 -0.22 -4.35 6.21
CA ASN A 33 0.05 -5.78 6.38
C ASN A 33 1.42 -6.22 5.84
N SER A 34 2.05 -5.41 4.99
CA SER A 34 3.42 -5.68 4.53
C SER A 34 4.46 -5.57 5.64
N GLY A 35 4.16 -4.83 6.71
CA GLY A 35 5.10 -4.55 7.81
C GLY A 35 6.08 -3.41 7.53
N LEU A 36 6.14 -2.86 6.32
CA LEU A 36 7.08 -1.76 5.98
C LEU A 36 6.87 -0.52 6.86
N SER A 37 5.63 -0.23 7.26
CA SER A 37 5.33 0.88 8.16
C SER A 37 6.03 0.77 9.51
N GLU A 38 6.26 -0.45 10.03
CA GLU A 38 6.97 -0.68 11.29
C GLU A 38 8.45 -0.25 11.22
N ILE A 39 9.01 -0.22 10.01
CA ILE A 39 10.38 0.25 9.76
C ILE A 39 10.41 1.76 9.49
N LEU A 40 9.44 2.28 8.71
CA LEU A 40 9.45 3.70 8.31
C LEU A 40 9.04 4.64 9.44
N LEU A 41 7.99 4.31 10.21
CA LEU A 41 7.42 5.24 11.20
C LEU A 41 8.42 5.65 12.31
N PRO A 42 9.21 4.75 12.90
CA PRO A 42 10.22 5.14 13.89
C PRO A 42 11.29 6.09 13.33
N GLU A 43 11.68 5.88 12.06
CA GLU A 43 12.69 6.72 11.40
C GLU A 43 12.14 8.11 11.02
N ILE A 44 10.86 8.16 10.57
CA ILE A 44 10.13 9.42 10.36
C ILE A 44 10.05 10.22 11.66
N LYS A 45 9.68 9.54 12.75
CA LYS A 45 9.61 10.16 14.07
C LYS A 45 10.96 10.71 14.53
N ALA A 46 12.03 9.95 14.32
CA ALA A 46 13.38 10.37 14.73
C ALA A 46 13.89 11.58 13.94
N ASP A 47 13.58 11.65 12.64
CA ASP A 47 14.11 12.67 11.75
C ASP A 47 13.26 13.97 11.74
N LEU A 48 11.93 13.84 11.84
CA LEU A 48 11.00 14.96 11.68
C LEU A 48 10.30 15.37 12.98
N ASP A 49 10.48 14.63 14.08
CA ASP A 49 9.66 14.72 15.32
C ASP A 49 8.15 14.67 15.01
N LEU A 50 7.78 13.86 14.00
CA LEU A 50 6.44 13.72 13.46
C LEU A 50 5.84 12.37 13.83
N ASP A 51 4.69 12.38 14.50
CA ASP A 51 3.87 11.18 14.72
C ASP A 51 2.90 10.99 13.55
N VAL A 52 3.07 9.93 12.77
CA VAL A 52 2.16 9.60 11.67
C VAL A 52 1.12 8.58 12.14
N GLU A 53 -0.13 9.03 12.28
CA GLU A 53 -1.27 8.17 12.60
C GLU A 53 -1.80 7.52 11.32
N LEU A 54 -1.67 6.19 11.22
CA LEU A 54 -2.16 5.44 10.07
C LEU A 54 -3.64 5.07 10.21
N ILE A 55 -4.46 5.49 9.24
CA ILE A 55 -5.85 5.06 9.08
C ILE A 55 -5.88 3.96 8.02
N VAL A 56 -5.92 2.71 8.48
CA VAL A 56 -5.78 1.53 7.63
C VAL A 56 -7.12 1.12 7.03
N VAL A 57 -7.28 1.33 5.73
CA VAL A 57 -8.54 1.10 5.00
C VAL A 57 -8.29 0.59 3.58
N GLY A 58 -9.34 0.29 2.81
CA GLY A 58 -9.20 0.04 1.37
C GLY A 58 -9.00 1.34 0.58
N THR A 59 -8.39 1.25 -0.63
CA THR A 59 -8.09 2.42 -1.49
C THR A 59 -9.28 3.37 -1.67
N GLY A 60 -10.47 2.83 -1.98
CA GLY A 60 -11.67 3.67 -2.16
C GLY A 60 -12.08 4.41 -0.89
N GLN A 61 -11.90 3.81 0.29
CA GLN A 61 -12.17 4.48 1.55
C GLN A 61 -11.10 5.52 1.88
N ALA A 62 -9.83 5.25 1.59
CA ALA A 62 -8.74 6.22 1.77
C ALA A 62 -8.98 7.49 0.94
N LEU A 63 -9.38 7.33 -0.32
CA LEU A 63 -9.75 8.44 -1.18
C LEU A 63 -10.95 9.24 -0.62
N ARG A 64 -12.01 8.56 -0.16
CA ARG A 64 -13.16 9.24 0.48
C ARG A 64 -12.78 10.02 1.73
N LEU A 65 -11.87 9.52 2.56
CA LEU A 65 -11.35 10.27 3.72
C LEU A 65 -10.61 11.53 3.28
N GLY A 66 -9.78 11.44 2.24
CA GLY A 66 -9.14 12.61 1.64
C GLY A 66 -10.13 13.60 1.00
N GLU A 67 -11.17 13.09 0.31
CA GLU A 67 -12.25 13.91 -0.24
C GLU A 67 -13.04 14.67 0.84
N ALA A 68 -13.18 14.08 2.02
CA ALA A 68 -13.83 14.71 3.18
C ALA A 68 -12.91 15.66 3.97
N GLY A 69 -11.58 15.58 3.77
CA GLY A 69 -10.59 16.30 4.57
C GLY A 69 -10.37 15.69 5.97
N ASP A 70 -10.73 14.41 6.14
CA ASP A 70 -10.59 13.70 7.41
C ASP A 70 -9.16 13.22 7.67
N VAL A 71 -8.29 13.33 6.67
CA VAL A 71 -6.86 12.99 6.72
C VAL A 71 -6.03 14.08 6.04
N ASP A 72 -4.74 14.16 6.37
CA ASP A 72 -3.80 15.14 5.82
C ASP A 72 -3.15 14.64 4.53
N ALA A 73 -2.99 13.32 4.40
CA ALA A 73 -2.41 12.68 3.23
C ALA A 73 -2.98 11.27 3.02
N ILE A 74 -2.79 10.73 1.82
CA ILE A 74 -3.12 9.36 1.48
C ILE A 74 -1.92 8.65 0.82
N LEU A 75 -1.73 7.34 1.10
CA LEU A 75 -0.76 6.48 0.43
C LEU A 75 -1.48 5.24 -0.10
N VAL A 76 -1.69 5.23 -1.41
CA VAL A 76 -2.54 4.24 -2.09
C VAL A 76 -1.90 3.76 -3.40
N HIS A 77 -2.56 2.84 -4.12
CA HIS A 77 -2.03 2.21 -5.33
C HIS A 77 -3.12 1.91 -6.38
N ALA A 78 -3.89 2.94 -6.76
CA ALA A 78 -4.93 2.82 -7.80
C ALA A 78 -4.92 4.04 -8.70
N ARG A 79 -3.93 4.11 -9.61
CA ARG A 79 -3.57 5.28 -10.42
C ARG A 79 -4.79 6.01 -11.01
N ALA A 80 -5.71 5.31 -11.66
CA ALA A 80 -6.87 5.95 -12.28
C ALA A 80 -7.77 6.69 -11.27
N ALA A 81 -7.96 6.10 -10.06
CA ALA A 81 -8.74 6.72 -9.00
C ALA A 81 -7.97 7.89 -8.34
N GLU A 82 -6.65 7.79 -8.22
CA GLU A 82 -5.76 8.85 -7.74
C GLU A 82 -5.77 10.05 -8.69
N GLU A 83 -5.69 9.81 -9.99
CA GLU A 83 -5.77 10.85 -11.02
C GLU A 83 -7.14 11.54 -11.03
N ALA A 84 -8.24 10.80 -10.85
CA ALA A 84 -9.58 11.37 -10.71
C ALA A 84 -9.71 12.23 -9.44
N PHE A 85 -9.13 11.79 -8.32
CA PHE A 85 -9.07 12.55 -7.06
C PHE A 85 -8.34 13.90 -7.24
N LEU A 86 -7.21 13.91 -7.94
CA LEU A 86 -6.47 15.13 -8.25
C LEU A 86 -7.23 16.03 -9.22
N ALA A 87 -7.82 15.47 -10.29
CA ALA A 87 -8.61 16.23 -11.27
C ALA A 87 -9.83 16.91 -10.63
N ALA A 88 -10.40 16.30 -9.57
CA ALA A 88 -11.46 16.88 -8.75
C ALA A 88 -10.95 17.95 -7.75
N GLY A 89 -9.64 18.17 -7.64
CA GLY A 89 -9.02 19.17 -6.78
C GLY A 89 -8.97 18.80 -5.31
N PHE A 90 -9.04 17.51 -4.95
CA PHE A 90 -8.97 17.04 -3.57
C PHE A 90 -7.54 16.85 -3.05
N GLY A 91 -6.58 16.59 -3.95
CA GLY A 91 -5.15 16.50 -3.62
C GLY A 91 -4.34 17.59 -4.31
N THR A 92 -3.10 17.82 -3.86
CA THR A 92 -2.20 18.83 -4.44
C THR A 92 -1.33 18.26 -5.56
N ALA A 93 -0.73 17.08 -5.32
CA ALA A 93 0.15 16.39 -6.26
C ALA A 93 0.10 14.87 -6.01
N ARG A 94 0.53 14.11 -7.01
CA ARG A 94 0.71 12.65 -6.93
C ARG A 94 2.20 12.35 -7.02
N ARG A 95 2.77 11.82 -5.94
CA ARG A 95 4.18 11.41 -5.92
C ARG A 95 4.28 9.89 -5.87
N GLU A 96 4.88 9.29 -6.89
CA GLU A 96 5.26 7.88 -6.85
C GLU A 96 6.37 7.69 -5.81
N ILE A 97 6.22 6.70 -4.94
CA ILE A 97 7.19 6.42 -3.87
C ILE A 97 7.90 5.10 -4.11
N MET A 98 7.12 4.05 -4.31
CA MET A 98 7.63 2.69 -4.46
C MET A 98 6.60 1.83 -5.16
N TYR A 99 7.03 0.68 -5.65
CA TYR A 99 6.11 -0.35 -6.12
C TYR A 99 6.45 -1.72 -5.50
N ASN A 100 5.44 -2.55 -5.37
CA ASN A 100 5.57 -4.00 -5.24
C ASN A 100 4.90 -4.64 -6.46
N ASP A 101 4.75 -5.96 -6.47
CA ASP A 101 4.06 -6.64 -7.54
C ASP A 101 2.91 -7.51 -7.04
N PHE A 102 2.02 -7.80 -7.97
CA PHE A 102 1.09 -8.90 -7.86
C PHE A 102 1.71 -10.17 -8.43
N VAL A 103 1.26 -11.29 -7.93
CA VAL A 103 1.75 -12.61 -8.32
C VAL A 103 0.59 -13.57 -8.54
N PHE A 104 0.82 -14.56 -9.42
CA PHE A 104 -0.07 -15.70 -9.55
C PHE A 104 0.47 -16.85 -8.74
N ILE A 105 -0.38 -17.40 -7.92
CA ILE A 105 -0.14 -18.55 -7.06
C ILE A 105 -1.08 -19.65 -7.52
N GLY A 106 -0.64 -20.89 -7.44
CA GLY A 106 -1.48 -22.02 -7.81
C GLY A 106 -0.86 -23.34 -7.39
N PRO A 107 -1.52 -24.45 -7.78
CA PRO A 107 -1.04 -25.81 -7.52
C PRO A 107 0.38 -26.02 -8.03
N ALA A 108 1.25 -26.69 -7.26
CA ALA A 108 2.64 -26.92 -7.65
C ALA A 108 2.81 -27.70 -8.96
N ASN A 109 1.81 -28.50 -9.34
CA ASN A 109 1.79 -29.23 -10.61
C ASN A 109 1.34 -28.39 -11.81
N ASP A 110 0.92 -27.14 -11.58
CA ASP A 110 0.55 -26.12 -12.58
C ASP A 110 -0.24 -26.67 -13.80
N PRO A 111 -1.47 -27.18 -13.61
CA PRO A 111 -2.23 -27.82 -14.69
C PRO A 111 -2.53 -26.86 -15.85
N ALA A 112 -2.64 -25.55 -15.62
CA ALA A 112 -2.83 -24.54 -16.66
C ALA A 112 -1.49 -24.07 -17.28
N GLN A 113 -0.35 -24.54 -16.78
CA GLN A 113 1.00 -24.19 -17.27
C GLN A 113 1.29 -22.70 -17.32
N ILE A 114 0.80 -21.95 -16.29
CA ILE A 114 0.96 -20.49 -16.25
C ILE A 114 2.41 -20.06 -15.97
N ALA A 115 3.23 -20.93 -15.37
CA ALA A 115 4.64 -20.65 -15.16
C ALA A 115 5.41 -20.39 -16.46
N GLY A 116 4.94 -20.95 -17.59
CA GLY A 116 5.48 -20.73 -18.94
C GLY A 116 4.75 -19.66 -19.75
N ALA A 117 3.87 -18.84 -19.14
CA ALA A 117 3.17 -17.78 -19.86
C ALA A 117 4.13 -16.63 -20.23
N ALA A 118 3.95 -16.04 -21.41
CA ALA A 118 4.77 -14.93 -21.86
C ALA A 118 4.42 -13.61 -21.15
N ASN A 119 3.21 -13.48 -20.64
CA ASN A 119 2.71 -12.31 -19.90
C ASN A 119 1.51 -12.67 -19.01
N ALA A 120 1.11 -11.75 -18.14
CA ALA A 120 0.02 -11.96 -17.18
C ALA A 120 -1.34 -12.23 -17.84
N VAL A 121 -1.59 -11.64 -19.01
CA VAL A 121 -2.82 -11.85 -19.78
C VAL A 121 -2.87 -13.29 -20.29
N GLU A 122 -1.77 -13.82 -20.81
CA GLU A 122 -1.68 -15.21 -21.24
C GLU A 122 -1.85 -16.19 -20.07
N ALA A 123 -1.31 -15.87 -18.89
CA ALA A 123 -1.54 -16.67 -17.69
C ALA A 123 -3.04 -16.80 -17.37
N MET A 124 -3.78 -15.70 -17.42
CA MET A 124 -5.24 -15.70 -17.26
C MET A 124 -5.96 -16.52 -18.36
N GLN A 125 -5.55 -16.36 -19.64
CA GLN A 125 -6.12 -17.11 -20.75
C GLN A 125 -5.95 -18.62 -20.57
N ARG A 126 -4.78 -19.07 -20.14
CA ARG A 126 -4.48 -20.49 -19.90
C ARG A 126 -5.36 -21.06 -18.77
N ILE A 127 -5.57 -20.30 -17.68
CA ILE A 127 -6.47 -20.69 -16.60
C ILE A 127 -7.90 -20.83 -17.12
N ALA A 128 -8.40 -19.82 -17.86
CA ALA A 128 -9.75 -19.82 -18.42
C ALA A 128 -9.96 -20.95 -19.42
N GLN A 129 -8.96 -21.25 -20.28
CA GLN A 129 -9.07 -22.25 -21.34
C GLN A 129 -9.41 -23.65 -20.82
N ILE A 130 -8.92 -24.00 -19.63
CA ILE A 130 -9.17 -25.31 -19.03
C ILE A 130 -10.13 -25.24 -17.86
N GLU A 131 -10.71 -24.04 -17.61
CA GLU A 131 -11.59 -23.79 -16.46
C GLU A 131 -10.97 -24.25 -15.14
N ALA A 132 -9.66 -23.97 -14.96
CA ALA A 132 -8.93 -24.38 -13.77
C ALA A 132 -9.50 -23.65 -12.53
N PRO A 133 -9.65 -24.33 -11.38
CA PRO A 133 -10.15 -23.70 -10.18
C PRO A 133 -9.40 -22.40 -9.85
N PHE A 134 -10.12 -21.30 -9.73
CA PHE A 134 -9.59 -19.97 -9.42
C PHE A 134 -10.39 -19.32 -8.27
N VAL A 135 -9.67 -18.75 -7.32
CA VAL A 135 -10.27 -18.01 -6.19
C VAL A 135 -9.94 -16.54 -6.31
N SER A 136 -10.99 -15.74 -6.50
CA SER A 136 -10.93 -14.28 -6.51
C SER A 136 -11.18 -13.71 -5.11
N ARG A 137 -10.63 -12.53 -4.82
CA ARG A 137 -11.03 -11.78 -3.62
C ARG A 137 -12.50 -11.40 -3.64
N GLY A 138 -13.01 -10.89 -4.77
CA GLY A 138 -14.41 -10.52 -4.94
C GLY A 138 -14.92 -9.44 -3.97
N ASP A 139 -14.03 -8.56 -3.46
CA ASP A 139 -14.29 -7.60 -2.38
C ASP A 139 -14.11 -6.13 -2.79
N ASP A 140 -14.05 -5.85 -4.09
CA ASP A 140 -13.83 -4.51 -4.67
C ASP A 140 -12.51 -3.84 -4.26
N SER A 141 -11.55 -4.60 -3.73
CA SER A 141 -10.20 -4.11 -3.38
C SER A 141 -9.37 -3.78 -4.61
N GLY A 142 -8.20 -3.13 -4.41
CA GLY A 142 -7.23 -2.88 -5.48
C GLY A 142 -6.76 -4.17 -6.16
N THR A 143 -6.53 -5.25 -5.41
CA THR A 143 -6.20 -6.58 -5.94
C THR A 143 -7.32 -7.13 -6.81
N ASN A 144 -8.57 -7.05 -6.35
CA ASN A 144 -9.72 -7.53 -7.10
C ASN A 144 -9.93 -6.72 -8.39
N LYS A 145 -9.83 -5.38 -8.31
CA LYS A 145 -9.91 -4.51 -9.51
C LYS A 145 -8.84 -4.86 -10.53
N LYS A 146 -7.61 -5.12 -10.10
CA LYS A 146 -6.51 -5.52 -10.97
C LYS A 146 -6.75 -6.87 -11.61
N GLU A 147 -7.21 -7.85 -10.84
CA GLU A 147 -7.61 -9.18 -11.33
C GLU A 147 -8.67 -9.08 -12.43
N LEU A 148 -9.77 -8.33 -12.17
CA LEU A 148 -10.85 -8.14 -13.14
C LEU A 148 -10.37 -7.43 -14.42
N ALA A 149 -9.44 -6.48 -14.30
CA ALA A 149 -8.83 -5.84 -15.47
C ALA A 149 -8.01 -6.82 -16.30
N LEU A 150 -7.29 -7.76 -15.66
CA LEU A 150 -6.54 -8.82 -16.35
C LEU A 150 -7.49 -9.82 -17.04
N TRP A 151 -8.59 -10.23 -16.40
CA TRP A 151 -9.63 -11.06 -17.03
C TRP A 151 -10.21 -10.40 -18.27
N ASN A 152 -10.56 -9.12 -18.17
CA ASN A 152 -11.05 -8.35 -19.32
C ASN A 152 -10.02 -8.28 -20.46
N ALA A 153 -8.74 -8.02 -20.12
CA ALA A 153 -7.66 -8.01 -21.11
C ALA A 153 -7.43 -9.39 -21.75
N ALA A 154 -7.67 -10.47 -21.00
CA ALA A 154 -7.61 -11.83 -21.49
C ALA A 154 -8.79 -12.21 -22.41
N GLY A 155 -9.79 -11.33 -22.52
CA GLY A 155 -11.03 -11.62 -23.27
C GLY A 155 -11.88 -12.69 -22.61
N ALA A 156 -11.70 -12.94 -21.31
CA ALA A 156 -12.41 -13.91 -20.52
C ALA A 156 -13.35 -13.24 -19.52
N ALA A 157 -14.57 -13.73 -19.43
CA ALA A 157 -15.52 -13.41 -18.37
C ALA A 157 -15.59 -14.63 -17.44
N PRO A 158 -14.83 -14.63 -16.31
CA PRO A 158 -14.80 -15.80 -15.46
C PRO A 158 -16.16 -15.98 -14.78
N ASP A 159 -16.79 -17.11 -15.04
CA ASP A 159 -18.07 -17.51 -14.47
C ASP A 159 -18.10 -19.03 -14.20
N GLY A 160 -19.20 -19.50 -13.63
CA GLY A 160 -19.35 -20.93 -13.37
C GLY A 160 -18.60 -21.44 -12.13
N ASN A 161 -18.49 -22.75 -12.04
CA ASN A 161 -18.04 -23.42 -10.81
C ASN A 161 -16.53 -23.37 -10.57
N TRP A 162 -15.74 -23.05 -11.60
CA TRP A 162 -14.30 -22.95 -11.51
C TRP A 162 -13.81 -21.60 -10.95
N TYR A 163 -14.62 -20.54 -11.04
CA TYR A 163 -14.32 -19.22 -10.50
C TYR A 163 -15.13 -18.94 -9.24
N ARG A 164 -14.46 -18.67 -8.14
CA ARG A 164 -15.09 -18.43 -6.84
C ARG A 164 -14.64 -17.12 -6.23
N ALA A 165 -15.57 -16.20 -6.03
CA ALA A 165 -15.36 -15.00 -5.25
C ALA A 165 -15.43 -15.34 -3.75
N ALA A 166 -14.35 -15.08 -3.02
CA ALA A 166 -14.29 -15.30 -1.58
C ALA A 166 -15.08 -14.21 -0.79
N GLY A 167 -15.24 -13.02 -1.37
CA GLY A 167 -15.87 -11.87 -0.70
C GLY A 167 -15.09 -11.42 0.54
N ALA A 168 -13.76 -11.61 0.56
CA ALA A 168 -12.96 -11.48 1.78
C ALA A 168 -11.56 -10.91 1.51
N GLY A 169 -10.86 -10.48 2.57
CA GLY A 169 -9.48 -10.02 2.51
C GLY A 169 -8.50 -11.11 2.05
N MET A 170 -7.29 -10.70 1.64
CA MET A 170 -6.33 -11.58 0.95
C MET A 170 -5.95 -12.83 1.74
N GLY A 171 -5.75 -12.72 3.06
CA GLY A 171 -5.43 -13.88 3.89
C GLY A 171 -6.52 -14.96 3.90
N ALA A 172 -7.80 -14.56 3.99
CA ALA A 172 -8.92 -15.49 3.90
C ALA A 172 -9.05 -16.08 2.48
N THR A 173 -8.86 -15.26 1.44
CA THR A 173 -8.84 -15.70 0.04
C THR A 173 -7.76 -16.76 -0.21
N LEU A 174 -6.52 -16.53 0.30
CA LEU A 174 -5.43 -17.50 0.21
C LEU A 174 -5.74 -18.81 0.95
N ASN A 175 -6.43 -18.76 2.11
CA ASN A 175 -6.87 -19.97 2.81
C ASN A 175 -7.90 -20.78 1.98
N VAL A 176 -8.84 -20.10 1.33
CA VAL A 176 -9.79 -20.77 0.43
C VAL A 176 -9.06 -21.41 -0.75
N ALA A 177 -8.15 -20.65 -1.39
CA ALA A 177 -7.36 -21.17 -2.50
C ALA A 177 -6.50 -22.38 -2.10
N SER A 178 -5.85 -22.34 -0.93
CA SER A 178 -5.08 -23.46 -0.39
C SER A 178 -5.96 -24.69 -0.14
N GLY A 179 -7.12 -24.51 0.48
CA GLY A 179 -8.05 -25.61 0.73
C GLY A 179 -8.65 -26.23 -0.54
N MET A 180 -8.73 -25.48 -1.63
CA MET A 180 -9.23 -25.93 -2.93
C MET A 180 -8.14 -26.38 -3.89
N ASN A 181 -6.87 -26.19 -3.55
CA ASN A 181 -5.72 -26.33 -4.45
C ASN A 181 -5.96 -25.56 -5.77
N ALA A 182 -6.36 -24.29 -5.65
CA ALA A 182 -6.80 -23.45 -6.75
C ALA A 182 -5.79 -22.34 -7.07
N TYR A 183 -5.86 -21.80 -8.29
CA TYR A 183 -5.17 -20.58 -8.65
C TYR A 183 -5.74 -19.37 -7.88
N VAL A 184 -4.89 -18.40 -7.61
CA VAL A 184 -5.27 -17.15 -6.93
C VAL A 184 -4.32 -16.04 -7.35
N PHE A 185 -4.86 -14.82 -7.45
CA PHE A 185 -4.11 -13.60 -7.69
C PHE A 185 -3.93 -12.84 -6.37
N ALA A 186 -2.70 -12.51 -6.01
CA ALA A 186 -2.39 -11.87 -4.74
C ALA A 186 -1.27 -10.85 -4.87
N ASP A 187 -1.17 -9.91 -3.93
CA ASP A 187 0.05 -9.17 -3.73
C ASP A 187 1.15 -10.07 -3.12
N ARG A 188 2.40 -9.83 -3.51
CA ARG A 188 3.55 -10.64 -3.07
C ARG A 188 3.69 -10.67 -1.55
N ALA A 189 3.46 -9.55 -0.86
CA ALA A 189 3.60 -9.48 0.59
C ALA A 189 2.65 -10.42 1.30
N SER A 190 1.37 -10.41 0.90
CA SER A 190 0.37 -11.34 1.44
C SER A 190 0.77 -12.79 1.23
N TRP A 191 1.31 -13.13 0.05
CA TRP A 191 1.80 -14.48 -0.22
C TRP A 191 3.02 -14.87 0.64
N LEU A 192 4.00 -13.96 0.78
CA LEU A 192 5.21 -14.24 1.56
C LEU A 192 4.89 -14.48 3.04
N ASN A 193 3.97 -13.70 3.60
CA ASN A 193 3.51 -13.81 4.99
C ASN A 193 2.50 -14.95 5.20
N PHE A 194 1.95 -15.54 4.15
CA PHE A 194 0.95 -16.59 4.28
C PHE A 194 1.57 -17.90 4.71
N GLY A 195 1.14 -18.44 5.86
CA GLY A 195 1.70 -19.65 6.45
C GLY A 195 1.06 -20.97 5.99
N ASN A 196 -0.23 -20.95 5.63
CA ASN A 196 -1.00 -22.16 5.29
C ASN A 196 -0.97 -22.45 3.77
N LYS A 197 0.23 -22.56 3.19
CA LYS A 197 0.42 -22.66 1.74
C LYS A 197 -0.08 -23.99 1.12
N GLY A 198 -0.10 -25.08 1.90
CA GLY A 198 -0.41 -26.39 1.35
C GLY A 198 0.49 -26.73 0.16
N ASP A 199 -0.11 -27.19 -0.95
CA ASP A 199 0.59 -27.48 -2.20
C ASP A 199 0.67 -26.27 -3.15
N LEU A 200 0.28 -25.08 -2.68
CA LEU A 200 0.37 -23.87 -3.49
C LEU A 200 1.82 -23.34 -3.55
N THR A 201 2.17 -22.85 -4.72
CA THR A 201 3.45 -22.17 -4.97
C THR A 201 3.24 -20.91 -5.82
N LEU A 202 4.21 -19.99 -5.78
CA LEU A 202 4.25 -18.86 -6.71
C LEU A 202 4.65 -19.40 -8.09
N LEU A 203 3.79 -19.21 -9.07
CA LEU A 203 3.95 -19.74 -10.43
C LEU A 203 4.35 -18.67 -11.44
N TYR A 204 3.83 -17.43 -11.29
CA TYR A 204 4.11 -16.39 -12.28
C TYR A 204 4.23 -15.02 -11.61
N ALA A 205 5.25 -14.24 -12.00
CA ALA A 205 5.57 -12.90 -11.51
C ALA A 205 6.46 -12.13 -12.49
N GLY A 206 6.73 -10.86 -12.21
CA GLY A 206 7.73 -10.05 -12.91
C GLY A 206 7.26 -9.40 -14.21
N ASP A 207 6.01 -9.58 -14.61
CA ASP A 207 5.42 -8.84 -15.72
C ASP A 207 5.21 -7.37 -15.31
N PRO A 208 5.63 -6.38 -16.13
CA PRO A 208 5.40 -4.96 -15.83
C PRO A 208 3.94 -4.59 -15.57
N SER A 209 3.00 -5.30 -16.19
CA SER A 209 1.56 -5.11 -15.93
C SER A 209 1.15 -5.52 -14.52
N LEU A 210 1.95 -6.28 -13.80
CA LEU A 210 1.71 -6.71 -12.41
C LEU A 210 2.26 -5.73 -11.37
N PHE A 211 2.99 -4.70 -11.78
CA PHE A 211 3.51 -3.72 -10.84
C PHE A 211 2.39 -2.93 -10.17
N ASN A 212 2.51 -2.81 -8.88
CA ASN A 212 1.56 -2.17 -7.99
C ASN A 212 2.21 -0.90 -7.41
N GLN A 213 2.03 0.22 -8.11
CA GLN A 213 2.66 1.50 -7.82
C GLN A 213 1.94 2.20 -6.66
N TYR A 214 2.64 2.43 -5.58
CA TYR A 214 2.19 3.26 -4.46
C TYR A 214 2.50 4.72 -4.72
N ALA A 215 1.48 5.56 -4.51
CA ALA A 215 1.62 6.99 -4.61
C ALA A 215 1.16 7.68 -3.32
N TYR A 216 1.93 8.69 -2.93
CA TYR A 216 1.62 9.60 -1.85
C TYR A 216 0.93 10.84 -2.42
N ILE A 217 -0.14 11.29 -1.75
CA ILE A 217 -0.93 12.44 -2.19
C ILE A 217 -1.31 13.28 -0.96
N PRO A 218 -0.76 14.48 -0.79
CA PRO A 218 -1.24 15.44 0.20
C PRO A 218 -2.66 15.92 -0.14
N VAL A 219 -3.51 16.05 0.88
CA VAL A 219 -4.86 16.60 0.74
C VAL A 219 -4.79 18.11 0.54
N ASN A 220 -5.65 18.64 -0.34
CA ASN A 220 -5.58 20.03 -0.78
C ASN A 220 -6.06 21.02 0.29
N PRO A 221 -5.19 21.88 0.86
CA PRO A 221 -5.54 22.85 1.89
C PRO A 221 -6.48 23.96 1.39
N ALA A 222 -6.53 24.19 0.06
CA ALA A 222 -7.47 25.16 -0.50
C ALA A 222 -8.93 24.70 -0.36
N ARG A 223 -9.17 23.38 -0.28
CA ARG A 223 -10.48 22.81 0.02
C ARG A 223 -10.72 22.61 1.51
N TRP A 224 -9.67 22.23 2.23
CA TRP A 224 -9.71 21.83 3.64
C TRP A 224 -8.63 22.59 4.43
N PRO A 225 -8.88 23.85 4.86
CA PRO A 225 -7.86 24.70 5.52
C PRO A 225 -7.29 24.14 6.84
N HIS A 226 -7.91 23.09 7.39
CA HIS A 226 -7.47 22.46 8.64
C HIS A 226 -6.47 21.33 8.42
N VAL A 227 -6.27 20.84 7.17
CA VAL A 227 -5.27 19.81 6.91
C VAL A 227 -3.86 20.36 7.09
N ARG A 228 -3.00 19.52 7.61
CA ARG A 228 -1.62 19.87 7.94
C ARG A 228 -0.70 19.70 6.73
N ILE A 229 -0.87 20.61 5.75
CA ILE A 229 -0.09 20.55 4.50
C ILE A 229 1.41 20.70 4.75
N ASP A 230 1.82 21.50 5.72
CA ASP A 230 3.21 21.68 6.14
C ASP A 230 3.85 20.35 6.57
N LEU A 231 3.14 19.53 7.32
CA LEU A 231 3.60 18.22 7.75
C LEU A 231 3.51 17.20 6.62
N ALA A 232 2.48 17.30 5.77
CA ALA A 232 2.33 16.41 4.61
C ALA A 232 3.47 16.61 3.60
N ASP A 233 3.87 17.86 3.35
CA ASP A 233 5.00 18.19 2.48
C ASP A 233 6.34 17.75 3.09
N ALA A 234 6.52 17.92 4.42
CA ALA A 234 7.70 17.41 5.11
C ALA A 234 7.81 15.89 5.01
N LEU A 235 6.69 15.17 5.16
CA LEU A 235 6.65 13.72 5.00
C LEU A 235 6.90 13.30 3.56
N GLU A 236 6.36 14.00 2.54
CA GLU A 236 6.66 13.73 1.13
C GLU A 236 8.15 13.84 0.84
N ASN A 237 8.79 14.91 1.33
CA ASN A 237 10.22 15.11 1.16
C ASN A 237 11.04 14.00 1.83
N TRP A 238 10.63 13.56 3.01
CA TRP A 238 11.28 12.43 3.69
C TRP A 238 11.08 11.12 2.93
N LEU A 239 9.85 10.81 2.49
CA LEU A 239 9.53 9.60 1.72
C LEU A 239 10.25 9.52 0.38
N THR A 240 10.70 10.64 -0.19
CA THR A 240 11.46 10.71 -1.43
C THR A 240 12.98 10.83 -1.21
N SER A 241 13.45 10.74 0.05
CA SER A 241 14.86 10.90 0.42
C SER A 241 15.69 9.61 0.17
N LYS A 242 17.02 9.78 0.16
CA LYS A 242 17.96 8.65 0.12
C LYS A 242 17.85 7.72 1.32
N LYS A 243 17.44 8.22 2.47
CA LYS A 243 17.20 7.39 3.65
C LYS A 243 15.99 6.48 3.43
N ALA A 244 14.86 7.03 2.96
CA ALA A 244 13.68 6.24 2.61
C ALA A 244 13.99 5.21 1.50
N GLU A 245 14.76 5.59 0.46
CA GLU A 245 15.24 4.66 -0.57
C GLU A 245 15.97 3.46 0.04
N GLY A 246 16.92 3.72 0.95
CA GLY A 246 17.68 2.65 1.61
C GLY A 246 16.81 1.72 2.44
N LEU A 247 15.85 2.27 3.19
CA LEU A 247 14.93 1.50 4.03
C LEU A 247 13.95 0.67 3.18
N ILE A 248 13.37 1.26 2.13
CA ILE A 248 12.39 0.60 1.26
C ILE A 248 13.07 -0.52 0.46
N ASN A 249 14.19 -0.25 -0.20
CA ASN A 249 14.92 -1.24 -0.99
C ASN A 249 15.58 -2.33 -0.12
N GLY A 250 15.92 -2.00 1.13
CA GLY A 250 16.49 -2.95 2.09
C GLY A 250 15.46 -3.85 2.78
N TYR A 251 14.17 -3.52 2.65
CA TYR A 251 13.11 -4.28 3.34
C TYR A 251 12.88 -5.65 2.71
N THR A 252 12.96 -6.70 3.54
CA THR A 252 12.77 -8.07 3.09
C THR A 252 11.79 -8.82 4.00
N ILE A 253 11.04 -9.75 3.41
CA ILE A 253 10.24 -10.75 4.13
C ILE A 253 10.80 -12.13 3.78
N ASN A 254 11.23 -12.88 4.80
CA ASN A 254 11.86 -14.20 4.62
C ASN A 254 13.06 -14.18 3.64
N GLY A 255 13.80 -13.06 3.59
CA GLY A 255 14.94 -12.85 2.69
C GLY A 255 14.58 -12.40 1.27
N GLU A 256 13.31 -12.25 0.95
CA GLU A 256 12.81 -11.76 -0.34
C GLU A 256 12.54 -10.26 -0.28
N HIS A 257 13.08 -9.50 -1.24
CA HIS A 257 12.77 -8.08 -1.39
C HIS A 257 11.32 -7.89 -1.78
N LEU A 258 10.64 -6.95 -1.11
CA LEU A 258 9.21 -6.76 -1.30
C LEU A 258 8.88 -5.50 -2.10
N PHE A 259 9.60 -4.43 -1.85
CA PHE A 259 9.37 -3.14 -2.49
C PHE A 259 10.59 -2.70 -3.28
N THR A 260 10.33 -1.93 -4.33
CA THR A 260 11.36 -1.19 -5.07
C THR A 260 11.00 0.28 -5.00
N PHE A 261 11.91 1.08 -4.46
CA PHE A 261 11.80 2.53 -4.47
C PHE A 261 11.99 3.08 -5.88
N ASN A 262 11.10 3.99 -6.29
CA ASN A 262 11.18 4.66 -7.59
C ASN A 262 10.76 6.14 -7.54
N ALA A 263 10.74 6.72 -6.34
CA ALA A 263 10.47 8.14 -6.22
C ALA A 263 11.58 8.94 -6.92
N GLN A 264 11.16 9.94 -7.69
CA GLN A 264 12.09 10.95 -8.17
C GLN A 264 12.35 11.92 -7.02
N THR A 265 13.60 11.98 -6.58
CA THR A 265 14.02 13.01 -5.63
C THR A 265 13.80 14.37 -6.27
N ALA A 266 13.19 15.31 -5.53
CA ALA A 266 13.20 16.70 -5.94
C ALA A 266 14.66 17.15 -6.01
N GLU A 267 15.11 17.62 -7.19
CA GLU A 267 16.44 18.21 -7.38
C GLU A 267 16.60 19.50 -6.59
#